data_2720ec7dd33941a7e68c009c8b889732
#
_entry.id   2720ec7dd33941a7e68c009c8b889732
#
_cell.length_a   1.000
_cell.length_b   1.000
_cell.length_c   1.000
_cell.angle_alpha   90.00
_cell.angle_beta   90.00
_cell.angle_gamma   90.00
#
_symmetry.space_group_name_H-M   'P 1'
#
loop_
_entity.id
_entity.type
_entity.pdbx_description
1 polymer ?
#
loop_
_entity_poly.entity_id
_entity_poly.type
_entity_poly.pdbx_seq_one_letter_code
_entity_poly.pdbx_strand_id
1 'polypeptide(L)' 'MKNEIKKFRTKLGITQEELAEKAGVRRETIVFLEQGKYNPSLKLALNIAKELKIPIDKLFSLS' A
#
# COMPACT_ATOMS: atom_id res chain seq x y z
N MET A 1 -3.69 -2.49 -11.78
CA MET A 1 -4.61 -2.38 -10.63
C MET A 1 -4.47 -0.99 -10.01
N LYS A 2 -5.58 -0.31 -9.82
CA LYS A 2 -5.58 0.98 -9.14
C LYS A 2 -5.56 0.77 -7.63
N ASN A 3 -4.94 1.71 -6.92
CA ASN A 3 -4.92 1.67 -5.47
C ASN A 3 -4.91 3.08 -4.89
N GLU A 4 -5.26 3.16 -3.62
CA GLU A 4 -5.34 4.41 -2.88
C GLU A 4 -4.30 4.45 -1.76
N ILE A 5 -3.20 3.69 -1.92
CA ILE A 5 -2.17 3.59 -0.88
C ILE A 5 -1.63 4.97 -0.51
N LYS A 6 -1.24 5.76 -1.50
CA LYS A 6 -0.66 7.09 -1.25
C LYS A 6 -1.65 7.97 -0.48
N LYS A 7 -2.93 7.95 -0.89
CA LYS A 7 -3.97 8.76 -0.25
C LYS A 7 -4.09 8.43 1.23
N PHE A 8 -4.25 7.15 1.57
CA PHE A 8 -4.44 6.76 2.96
C PHE A 8 -3.15 6.84 3.77
N ARG A 9 -2.01 6.59 3.11
CA ARG A 9 -0.71 6.75 3.75
C ARG A 9 -0.48 8.20 4.18
N THR A 10 -0.74 9.15 3.27
CA THR A 10 -0.54 10.56 3.58
C THR A 10 -1.52 11.06 4.62
N LYS A 11 -2.73 10.52 4.63
CA LYS A 11 -3.72 10.84 5.68
C LYS A 11 -3.22 10.47 7.07
N LEU A 12 -2.49 9.36 7.17
CA LEU A 12 -1.94 8.91 8.45
C LEU A 12 -0.59 9.58 8.76
N GLY A 13 -0.06 10.38 7.84
CA GLY A 13 1.20 11.07 8.06
C GLY A 13 2.42 10.18 8.02
N ILE A 14 2.36 9.01 7.36
CA ILE A 14 3.50 8.11 7.27
C ILE A 14 4.14 8.18 5.89
N THR A 15 5.46 8.02 5.86
CA THR A 15 6.24 8.05 4.63
C THR A 15 6.19 6.71 3.91
N GLN A 16 6.63 6.70 2.65
CA GLN A 16 6.77 5.44 1.91
C GLN A 16 7.72 4.49 2.62
N GLU A 17 8.82 5.01 3.14
CA GLU A 17 9.79 4.20 3.87
C GLU A 17 9.20 3.59 5.13
N GLU A 18 8.44 4.38 5.87
CA GLU A 18 7.77 3.89 7.09
C GLU A 18 6.77 2.79 6.77
N LEU A 19 5.98 2.97 5.72
CA LEU A 19 5.02 1.95 5.32
C LEU A 19 5.74 0.68 4.86
N ALA A 20 6.82 0.83 4.09
CA ALA A 20 7.60 -0.31 3.63
C ALA A 20 8.14 -1.12 4.80
N GLU A 21 8.68 -0.43 5.80
CA GLU A 21 9.21 -1.07 7.00
C GLU A 21 8.10 -1.84 7.73
N LYS A 22 6.94 -1.23 7.92
CA LYS A 22 5.81 -1.87 8.58
C LYS A 22 5.28 -3.07 7.80
N ALA A 23 5.31 -3.00 6.48
CA ALA A 23 4.82 -4.09 5.62
C ALA A 23 5.88 -5.16 5.36
N GLY A 24 7.12 -4.94 5.80
CA GLY A 24 8.20 -5.91 5.62
C GLY A 24 8.73 -5.99 4.20
N VAL A 25 8.70 -4.88 3.46
CA VAL A 25 9.20 -4.83 2.08
C VAL A 25 10.13 -3.62 1.92
N ARG A 26 10.75 -3.53 0.75
CA ARG A 26 11.62 -2.40 0.44
C ARG A 26 10.78 -1.17 0.05
N ARG A 27 11.35 0.00 0.25
CA ARG A 27 10.70 1.27 -0.13
C ARG A 27 10.32 1.26 -1.61
N GLU A 28 11.19 0.76 -2.48
CA GLU A 28 10.92 0.70 -3.92
C GLU A 28 9.65 -0.06 -4.24
N THR A 29 9.37 -1.11 -3.48
CA THR A 29 8.13 -1.88 -3.65
C THR A 29 6.91 -1.00 -3.42
N ILE A 30 6.93 -0.18 -2.38
CA ILE A 30 5.83 0.75 -2.11
C ILE A 30 5.72 1.80 -3.21
N VAL A 31 6.87 2.33 -3.67
CA VAL A 31 6.87 3.31 -4.77
C VAL A 31 6.19 2.74 -6.01
N PHE A 32 6.56 1.52 -6.41
CA PHE A 32 5.98 0.88 -7.60
C PHE A 32 4.51 0.54 -7.39
N LEU A 33 4.14 0.12 -6.19
CA LEU A 33 2.73 -0.13 -5.86
C LEU A 33 1.90 1.14 -6.04
N GLU A 34 2.37 2.26 -5.50
CA GLU A 34 1.64 3.52 -5.58
C GLU A 34 1.50 4.01 -7.02
N GLN A 35 2.46 3.66 -7.88
CA GLN A 35 2.41 4.01 -9.29
C GLN A 35 1.56 3.06 -10.12
N GLY A 36 1.04 2.00 -9.51
CA GLY A 36 0.27 0.99 -10.24
C GLY A 36 1.11 0.08 -11.12
N LYS A 37 2.43 0.06 -10.92
CA LYS A 37 3.36 -0.71 -11.75
C LYS A 37 3.66 -2.11 -11.20
N TYR A 38 3.14 -2.42 -10.05
CA TYR A 38 3.40 -3.70 -9.39
C TYR A 38 2.13 -4.17 -8.69
N ASN A 39 1.74 -5.42 -8.95
CA ASN A 39 0.59 -6.02 -8.29
C ASN A 39 1.08 -6.80 -7.07
N PRO A 40 0.62 -6.44 -5.88
CA PRO A 40 1.08 -7.12 -4.67
C PRO A 40 0.48 -8.52 -4.56
N SER A 41 1.18 -9.40 -3.83
CA SER A 41 0.60 -10.65 -3.40
C SER A 41 -0.57 -10.35 -2.46
N LEU A 42 -1.46 -11.32 -2.27
CA LEU A 42 -2.57 -11.13 -1.33
C LEU A 42 -2.05 -10.84 0.08
N LYS A 43 -1.00 -11.54 0.49
CA LYS A 43 -0.40 -11.32 1.82
C LYS A 43 0.09 -9.88 1.96
N LEU A 44 0.80 -9.37 0.97
CA LEU A 44 1.31 -8.00 1.03
C LEU A 44 0.16 -7.00 1.03
N ALA A 45 -0.85 -7.22 0.18
CA ALA A 45 -2.01 -6.34 0.11
C ALA A 45 -2.74 -6.28 1.46
N LEU A 46 -2.91 -7.44 2.11
CA LEU A 46 -3.55 -7.49 3.43
C LEU A 46 -2.72 -6.79 4.49
N ASN A 47 -1.39 -6.96 4.46
CA ASN A 47 -0.51 -6.30 5.41
C ASN A 47 -0.58 -4.78 5.27
N ILE A 48 -0.59 -4.28 4.03
CA ILE A 48 -0.69 -2.84 3.79
C ILE A 48 -2.03 -2.30 4.26
N ALA A 49 -3.12 -3.01 3.93
CA ALA A 49 -4.45 -2.60 4.37
C ALA A 49 -4.53 -2.52 5.89
N LYS A 50 -3.95 -3.50 6.57
CA LYS A 50 -3.91 -3.54 8.03
C LYS A 50 -3.15 -2.34 8.59
N GLU A 51 -1.98 -2.05 8.03
CA GLU A 51 -1.15 -0.93 8.51
C GLU A 51 -1.82 0.42 8.24
N LEU A 52 -2.56 0.53 7.15
CA LEU A 52 -3.28 1.76 6.83
C LEU A 52 -4.65 1.83 7.48
N LYS A 53 -5.05 0.77 8.18
CA LYS A 53 -6.33 0.70 8.92
C LYS A 53 -7.53 0.92 8.02
N ILE A 54 -7.51 0.31 6.83
CA ILE A 54 -8.58 0.44 5.87
C ILE A 54 -8.89 -0.92 5.26
N PRO A 55 -10.17 -1.20 4.92
CA PRO A 55 -10.52 -2.47 4.26
C PRO A 55 -9.80 -2.60 2.93
N ILE A 56 -9.37 -3.82 2.59
CA ILE A 56 -8.60 -4.06 1.38
C ILE A 56 -9.36 -3.67 0.11
N ASP A 57 -10.69 -3.85 0.12
CA ASP A 57 -11.53 -3.52 -1.04
C ASP A 57 -11.63 -2.02 -1.27
N LYS A 58 -11.36 -1.20 -0.27
CA LYS A 58 -11.31 0.26 -0.43
C LYS A 58 -9.92 0.73 -0.82
N LEU A 59 -8.91 -0.10 -0.57
CA LEU A 59 -7.52 0.25 -0.86
C LEU A 59 -7.14 -0.11 -2.30
N PHE A 60 -7.63 -1.23 -2.81
CA PHE A 60 -7.33 -1.72 -4.14
C PHE A 60 -8.57 -1.81 -5.01
N SER A 61 -8.41 -1.54 -6.30
CA SER A 61 -9.50 -1.59 -7.27
C SER A 61 -9.03 -2.33 -8.51
N LEU A 62 -9.95 -3.08 -9.13
CA LEU A 62 -9.65 -3.86 -10.32
C LEU A 62 -9.85 -3.08 -11.62
N SER A 63 -10.34 -1.88 -11.53
CA SER A 63 -10.58 -1.08 -12.75
C SER A 63 -9.30 -0.48 -13.31
#